data_69d461a7eaafcc6b9a676f69b59c88cb
#
_entry.id   69d461a7eaafcc6b9a676f69b59c88cb
#
_cell.length_a   1.000
_cell.length_b   1.000
_cell.length_c   1.000
_cell.angle_alpha   90.00
_cell.angle_beta   90.00
_cell.angle_gamma   90.00
#
_symmetry.space_group_name_H-M   'P 1'
#
loop_
_entity.id
_entity.type
_entity.pdbx_description
1 polymer ?
#
loop_
_entity_poly.entity_id
_entity_poly.type
_entity_poly.pdbx_seq_one_letter_code
_entity_poly.pdbx_strand_id
1 'polypeptide(L)'
;MSTAKQASTSASPHHHRIIFFPLPAPGHVIPMVDMAKIFTKHVAECTLILTPLYTSWFESTINRSGLRLITFKFPSETGLPAGCKSSNVLPSRNHLGHFRKAINLLKQPFWELRAHNPEAVVSDAILPWTAISSAKLNIPRYLCPGISCFALSVERSILFNRPQQNVASESDPFLIPGLPDQIYITKSQLAQTTLPDGNLSELYMRVHVQEAEKVTAGYVVNTFYELESTYIKHCERDIGKPIFHVGPVCLGGVSKEDAAGTWQGIGS
;
A
#
# COMPACT_ATOMS: atom_id res chain seq x y z
N MET A 1 -25.73 40.47 -41.85
CA MET A 1 -25.03 39.19 -41.69
C MET A 1 -23.99 39.33 -40.57
N SER A 2 -24.34 38.89 -39.39
CA SER A 2 -23.48 39.00 -38.19
C SER A 2 -22.92 37.61 -37.88
N THR A 3 -21.64 37.43 -38.07
CA THR A 3 -20.91 36.20 -37.75
C THR A 3 -20.59 36.16 -36.27
N ALA A 4 -21.33 35.35 -35.54
CA ALA A 4 -21.05 35.03 -34.13
C ALA A 4 -19.77 34.19 -34.06
N LYS A 5 -18.72 34.76 -33.50
CA LYS A 5 -17.47 34.08 -33.17
C LYS A 5 -17.71 33.19 -31.94
N GLN A 6 -17.83 31.89 -32.16
CA GLN A 6 -17.79 30.91 -31.05
C GLN A 6 -16.43 30.94 -30.39
N ALA A 7 -16.38 31.45 -29.18
CA ALA A 7 -15.21 31.31 -28.31
C ALA A 7 -15.17 29.86 -27.78
N SER A 8 -14.30 29.05 -28.35
CA SER A 8 -13.93 27.77 -27.79
C SER A 8 -13.08 28.00 -26.53
N THR A 9 -13.69 27.96 -25.37
CA THR A 9 -12.95 27.84 -24.11
C THR A 9 -12.34 26.44 -24.06
N SER A 10 -11.09 26.30 -24.46
CA SER A 10 -10.29 25.12 -24.17
C SER A 10 -10.02 25.09 -22.65
N ALA A 11 -10.86 24.40 -21.92
CA ALA A 11 -10.52 24.03 -20.54
C ALA A 11 -9.23 23.23 -20.60
N SER A 12 -8.18 23.70 -19.92
CA SER A 12 -6.96 22.91 -19.71
C SER A 12 -7.36 21.56 -19.09
N PRO A 13 -6.76 20.44 -19.52
CA PRO A 13 -7.11 19.14 -18.99
C PRO A 13 -6.90 19.15 -17.47
N HIS A 14 -7.96 18.84 -16.73
CA HIS A 14 -7.90 18.76 -15.26
C HIS A 14 -7.09 17.51 -14.91
N HIS A 15 -5.87 17.70 -14.41
CA HIS A 15 -5.05 16.62 -13.91
C HIS A 15 -5.43 16.33 -12.45
N HIS A 16 -5.87 15.11 -12.17
CA HIS A 16 -6.16 14.66 -10.81
C HIS A 16 -4.89 14.66 -9.96
N ARG A 17 -4.96 15.17 -8.73
CA ARG A 17 -3.84 15.18 -7.79
C ARG A 17 -3.95 13.99 -6.85
N ILE A 18 -3.02 13.03 -6.98
CA ILE A 18 -3.01 11.78 -6.22
C ILE A 18 -1.75 11.69 -5.38
N ILE A 19 -1.91 11.39 -4.09
CA ILE A 19 -0.81 11.13 -3.18
C ILE A 19 -0.63 9.62 -3.03
N PHE A 20 0.61 9.14 -3.14
CA PHE A 20 1.02 7.77 -2.89
C PHE A 20 1.87 7.71 -1.63
N PHE A 21 1.46 6.88 -0.68
CA PHE A 21 2.16 6.73 0.60
C PHE A 21 2.41 5.25 0.94
N PRO A 22 3.55 4.69 0.53
CA PRO A 22 3.97 3.34 0.87
C PRO A 22 4.45 3.20 2.32
N LEU A 23 4.37 1.98 2.85
CA LEU A 23 5.17 1.60 4.01
C LEU A 23 6.66 1.72 3.67
N PRO A 24 7.53 2.20 4.56
CA PRO A 24 8.98 2.18 4.36
C PRO A 24 9.56 0.75 4.39
N ALA A 25 9.35 0.03 3.31
CA ALA A 25 9.84 -1.32 3.04
C ALA A 25 9.99 -1.52 1.53
N PRO A 26 11.06 -2.16 1.03
CA PRO A 26 11.31 -2.29 -0.41
C PRO A 26 10.13 -2.90 -1.19
N GLY A 27 9.55 -3.99 -0.69
CA GLY A 27 8.41 -4.66 -1.31
C GLY A 27 7.14 -3.82 -1.40
N HIS A 28 7.03 -2.73 -0.65
CA HIS A 28 5.91 -1.80 -0.69
C HIS A 28 6.24 -0.53 -1.48
N VAL A 29 7.46 0.00 -1.31
CA VAL A 29 7.88 1.24 -1.97
C VAL A 29 8.05 1.03 -3.47
N ILE A 30 8.74 -0.03 -3.92
CA ILE A 30 9.04 -0.28 -5.33
C ILE A 30 7.76 -0.33 -6.18
N PRO A 31 6.77 -1.20 -5.89
CA PRO A 31 5.57 -1.27 -6.71
C PRO A 31 4.73 0.00 -6.64
N MET A 32 4.73 0.72 -5.52
CA MET A 32 3.96 1.96 -5.41
C MET A 32 4.61 3.12 -6.18
N VAL A 33 5.95 3.16 -6.28
CA VAL A 33 6.67 4.09 -7.17
C VAL A 33 6.33 3.79 -8.63
N ASP A 34 6.35 2.52 -9.05
CA ASP A 34 6.01 2.14 -10.43
C ASP A 34 4.55 2.45 -10.75
N MET A 35 3.65 2.22 -9.81
CA MET A 35 2.24 2.61 -9.93
C MET A 35 2.09 4.13 -10.12
N ALA A 36 2.74 4.93 -9.29
CA ALA A 36 2.69 6.38 -9.39
C ALA A 36 3.24 6.89 -10.73
N LYS A 37 4.30 6.26 -11.28
CA LYS A 37 4.82 6.56 -12.63
C LYS A 37 3.78 6.31 -13.72
N ILE A 38 3.05 5.19 -13.65
CA ILE A 38 1.99 4.86 -14.61
C ILE A 38 0.88 5.92 -14.54
N PHE A 39 0.43 6.27 -13.34
CA PHE A 39 -0.62 7.27 -13.17
C PHE A 39 -0.18 8.66 -13.68
N THR A 40 1.07 9.05 -13.44
CA THR A 40 1.61 10.33 -13.93
C THR A 40 1.66 10.38 -15.46
N LYS A 41 1.97 9.27 -16.13
CA LYS A 41 2.00 9.19 -17.58
C LYS A 41 0.62 9.36 -18.23
N HIS A 42 -0.44 9.01 -17.54
CA HIS A 42 -1.75 8.89 -18.16
C HIS A 42 -2.74 9.99 -17.75
N VAL A 43 -2.89 10.29 -16.44
CA VAL A 43 -4.06 11.09 -16.02
C VAL A 43 -3.84 11.97 -14.79
N ALA A 44 -2.71 11.91 -14.08
CA ALA A 44 -2.63 12.52 -12.76
C ALA A 44 -1.32 13.25 -12.47
N GLU A 45 -1.39 14.28 -11.64
CA GLU A 45 -0.23 14.82 -10.93
C GLU A 45 0.00 13.96 -9.67
N CYS A 46 1.00 13.09 -9.70
CA CYS A 46 1.28 12.19 -8.60
C CYS A 46 2.36 12.74 -7.67
N THR A 47 2.10 12.66 -6.38
CA THR A 47 3.06 12.99 -5.32
C THR A 47 3.37 11.74 -4.52
N LEU A 48 4.66 11.39 -4.44
CA LEU A 48 5.15 10.31 -3.58
C LEU A 48 5.55 10.88 -2.22
N ILE A 49 5.14 10.19 -1.15
CA ILE A 49 5.65 10.44 0.19
C ILE A 49 6.65 9.35 0.52
N LEU A 50 7.91 9.71 0.67
CA LEU A 50 8.98 8.79 1.02
C LEU A 50 9.71 9.24 2.27
N THR A 51 10.44 8.32 2.91
CA THR A 51 11.43 8.66 3.93
C THR A 51 12.80 8.92 3.29
N PRO A 52 13.76 9.59 3.96
CA PRO A 52 15.03 9.97 3.35
C PRO A 52 15.80 8.80 2.74
N LEU A 53 15.72 7.60 3.33
CA LEU A 53 16.36 6.39 2.79
C LEU A 53 15.84 6.09 1.37
N TYR A 54 14.53 6.08 1.19
CA TYR A 54 13.90 5.77 -0.10
C TYR A 54 13.94 6.94 -1.07
N THR A 55 13.95 8.17 -0.56
CA THR A 55 14.18 9.34 -1.40
C THR A 55 15.49 9.22 -2.17
N SER A 56 16.60 8.87 -1.48
CA SER A 56 17.90 8.71 -2.13
C SER A 56 17.93 7.55 -3.14
N TRP A 57 17.20 6.46 -2.89
CA TRP A 57 17.14 5.32 -3.82
C TRP A 57 16.41 5.65 -5.12
N PHE A 58 15.37 6.48 -5.05
CA PHE A 58 14.50 6.79 -6.18
C PHE A 58 14.68 8.19 -6.76
N GLU A 59 15.66 8.97 -6.29
CA GLU A 59 15.87 10.35 -6.72
C GLU A 59 15.95 10.50 -8.25
N SER A 60 16.80 9.69 -8.88
CA SER A 60 16.98 9.67 -10.32
C SER A 60 15.67 9.29 -11.08
N THR A 61 14.94 8.30 -10.57
CA THR A 61 13.67 7.85 -11.13
C THR A 61 12.60 8.93 -11.03
N ILE A 62 12.49 9.57 -9.86
CA ILE A 62 11.51 10.63 -9.58
C ILE A 62 11.78 11.83 -10.49
N ASN A 63 13.03 12.26 -10.60
CA ASN A 63 13.42 13.41 -11.43
C ASN A 63 13.08 13.19 -12.92
N ARG A 64 13.18 11.94 -13.43
CA ARG A 64 12.86 11.62 -14.83
C ARG A 64 11.38 11.40 -15.10
N SER A 65 10.59 11.06 -14.09
CA SER A 65 9.20 10.61 -14.27
C SER A 65 8.16 11.73 -14.14
N GLY A 66 8.55 12.93 -13.73
CA GLY A 66 7.60 14.02 -13.46
C GLY A 66 6.83 13.86 -12.15
N LEU A 67 7.21 12.90 -11.32
CA LEU A 67 6.64 12.71 -9.99
C LEU A 67 7.06 13.84 -9.06
N ARG A 68 6.12 14.30 -8.25
CA ARG A 68 6.44 15.17 -7.11
C ARG A 68 6.86 14.34 -5.92
N LEU A 69 7.74 14.88 -5.07
CA LEU A 69 8.25 14.20 -3.88
C LEU A 69 8.00 15.04 -2.64
N ILE A 70 7.49 14.39 -1.61
CA ILE A 70 7.47 14.90 -0.23
C ILE A 70 8.28 13.93 0.62
N THR A 71 9.28 14.44 1.34
CA THR A 71 10.10 13.61 2.21
C THR A 71 9.66 13.79 3.66
N PHE A 72 9.11 12.73 4.26
CA PHE A 72 8.81 12.71 5.68
C PHE A 72 10.00 12.22 6.47
N LYS A 73 10.47 13.04 7.41
CA LYS A 73 11.57 12.66 8.32
C LYS A 73 11.17 11.41 9.10
N PHE A 74 11.98 10.35 8.99
CA PHE A 74 11.75 9.15 9.77
C PHE A 74 12.01 9.44 11.26
N PRO A 75 11.08 9.13 12.18
CA PRO A 75 11.22 9.44 13.59
C PRO A 75 12.40 8.72 14.24
N SER A 76 13.20 9.43 15.01
CA SER A 76 14.41 8.90 15.67
C SER A 76 14.17 8.39 17.09
N GLU A 77 13.20 8.98 17.81
CA GLU A 77 12.94 8.69 19.22
C GLU A 77 11.90 7.58 19.41
N THR A 78 12.15 6.41 18.84
CA THR A 78 11.19 5.30 18.84
C THR A 78 11.69 4.04 19.53
N GLY A 79 12.97 4.04 19.96
CA GLY A 79 13.63 2.84 20.51
C GLY A 79 14.19 1.90 19.43
N LEU A 80 14.17 2.32 18.16
CA LEU A 80 14.85 1.59 17.08
C LEU A 80 16.37 1.84 17.15
N PRO A 81 17.18 0.80 16.85
CA PRO A 81 18.62 0.98 16.68
C PRO A 81 18.96 2.00 15.57
N ALA A 82 20.10 2.65 15.69
CA ALA A 82 20.58 3.59 14.68
C ALA A 82 20.61 2.90 13.29
N GLY A 83 20.13 3.60 12.27
CA GLY A 83 20.08 3.06 10.90
C GLY A 83 18.82 2.25 10.55
N CYS A 84 18.03 1.77 11.52
CA CYS A 84 16.81 1.00 11.27
C CYS A 84 15.66 1.92 10.83
N LYS A 85 15.67 2.30 9.55
CA LYS A 85 14.67 3.20 8.93
C LYS A 85 13.73 2.48 7.95
N SER A 86 13.77 1.16 7.92
CA SER A 86 12.98 0.30 7.05
C SER A 86 12.68 -1.04 7.74
N SER A 87 11.58 -1.69 7.38
CA SER A 87 11.17 -2.95 8.01
C SER A 87 12.13 -4.12 7.74
N ASN A 88 12.80 -4.13 6.59
CA ASN A 88 13.71 -5.21 6.18
C ASN A 88 15.09 -5.18 6.88
N VAL A 89 15.43 -4.08 7.55
CA VAL A 89 16.69 -3.94 8.30
C VAL A 89 16.50 -4.01 9.82
N LEU A 90 15.36 -4.48 10.28
CA LEU A 90 15.12 -4.69 11.70
C LEU A 90 15.97 -5.87 12.20
N PRO A 91 16.78 -5.68 13.25
CA PRO A 91 17.68 -6.73 13.75
C PRO A 91 16.96 -7.96 14.29
N SER A 92 15.75 -7.78 14.78
CA SER A 92 14.90 -8.85 15.28
C SER A 92 13.43 -8.40 15.32
N ARG A 93 12.52 -9.36 15.52
CA ARG A 93 11.07 -9.09 15.66
C ARG A 93 10.71 -8.25 16.86
N ASN A 94 11.50 -8.30 17.92
CA ASN A 94 11.26 -7.47 19.10
C ASN A 94 11.24 -5.98 18.76
N HIS A 95 11.83 -5.59 17.63
CA HIS A 95 11.82 -4.21 17.13
C HIS A 95 10.57 -3.83 16.30
N LEU A 96 9.68 -4.79 15.97
CA LEU A 96 8.46 -4.50 15.21
C LEU A 96 7.55 -3.50 15.94
N GLY A 97 7.43 -3.61 17.26
CA GLY A 97 6.66 -2.65 18.07
C GLY A 97 7.22 -1.23 17.97
N HIS A 98 8.54 -1.10 18.01
CA HIS A 98 9.24 0.18 17.88
C HIS A 98 9.10 0.74 16.45
N PHE A 99 9.17 -0.11 15.43
CA PHE A 99 8.94 0.28 14.04
C PHE A 99 7.49 0.76 13.83
N ARG A 100 6.50 0.04 14.37
CA ARG A 100 5.09 0.49 14.33
C ARG A 100 4.90 1.84 15.02
N LYS A 101 5.55 2.06 16.16
CA LYS A 101 5.55 3.38 16.83
C LYS A 101 6.10 4.46 15.91
N ALA A 102 7.23 4.20 15.24
CA ALA A 102 7.80 5.15 14.27
C ALA A 102 6.83 5.47 13.12
N ILE A 103 6.24 4.44 12.53
CA ILE A 103 5.25 4.59 11.44
C ILE A 103 4.02 5.39 11.90
N ASN A 104 3.54 5.18 13.13
CA ASN A 104 2.41 5.91 13.66
C ASN A 104 2.72 7.41 13.90
N LEU A 105 3.96 7.77 14.18
CA LEU A 105 4.38 9.16 14.30
C LEU A 105 4.37 9.91 12.97
N LEU A 106 4.43 9.22 11.84
CA LEU A 106 4.27 9.81 10.50
C LEU A 106 2.86 10.35 10.26
N LYS A 107 1.91 10.05 11.13
CA LYS A 107 0.56 10.62 11.09
C LYS A 107 0.59 12.15 11.28
N GLN A 108 1.53 12.67 12.05
CA GLN A 108 1.59 14.10 12.33
C GLN A 108 1.79 14.95 11.07
N PRO A 109 2.84 14.74 10.26
CA PRO A 109 3.04 15.50 9.03
C PRO A 109 1.98 15.17 7.95
N PHE A 110 1.24 14.08 8.06
CA PHE A 110 0.19 13.73 7.10
C PHE A 110 -0.91 14.80 7.01
N TRP A 111 -1.21 15.52 8.08
CA TRP A 111 -2.20 16.60 8.07
C TRP A 111 -1.80 17.78 7.18
N GLU A 112 -0.50 17.99 6.97
CA GLU A 112 0.04 19.06 6.13
C GLU A 112 -0.25 18.81 4.63
N LEU A 113 -0.56 17.56 4.25
CA LEU A 113 -0.90 17.19 2.88
C LEU A 113 -2.15 17.90 2.35
N ARG A 114 -3.01 18.41 3.22
CA ARG A 114 -4.15 19.24 2.83
C ARG A 114 -3.72 20.46 1.99
N ALA A 115 -2.56 21.03 2.27
CA ALA A 115 -2.02 22.17 1.53
C ALA A 115 -1.74 21.85 0.05
N HIS A 116 -1.58 20.55 -0.29
CA HIS A 116 -1.37 20.10 -1.66
C HIS A 116 -2.68 19.84 -2.41
N ASN A 117 -3.84 20.06 -1.78
CA ASN A 117 -5.18 19.82 -2.36
C ASN A 117 -5.32 18.46 -3.08
N PRO A 118 -4.96 17.33 -2.47
CA PRO A 118 -5.08 16.04 -3.11
C PRO A 118 -6.56 15.67 -3.29
N GLU A 119 -6.88 15.05 -4.42
CA GLU A 119 -8.21 14.51 -4.73
C GLU A 119 -8.33 13.06 -4.32
N ALA A 120 -7.20 12.36 -4.16
CA ALA A 120 -7.16 10.99 -3.64
C ALA A 120 -5.83 10.70 -2.94
N VAL A 121 -5.88 9.72 -2.03
CA VAL A 121 -4.70 9.15 -1.39
C VAL A 121 -4.70 7.64 -1.63
N VAL A 122 -3.62 7.13 -2.21
CA VAL A 122 -3.31 5.69 -2.28
C VAL A 122 -2.29 5.41 -1.19
N SER A 123 -2.65 4.61 -0.20
CA SER A 123 -1.74 4.32 0.92
C SER A 123 -1.73 2.86 1.30
N ASP A 124 -0.63 2.47 1.91
CA ASP A 124 -0.38 1.11 2.35
C ASP A 124 -1.39 0.60 3.39
N ALA A 125 -1.67 -0.71 3.36
CA ALA A 125 -2.54 -1.38 4.32
C ALA A 125 -2.02 -1.29 5.76
N ILE A 126 -0.70 -1.31 5.95
CA ILE A 126 -0.04 -1.23 7.26
C ILE A 126 -0.10 0.19 7.85
N LEU A 127 -0.66 1.15 7.11
CA LEU A 127 -0.90 2.52 7.56
C LEU A 127 -2.41 2.81 7.77
N PRO A 128 -3.12 2.06 8.64
CA PRO A 128 -4.58 2.16 8.77
C PRO A 128 -5.04 3.55 9.21
N TRP A 129 -4.21 4.28 9.94
CA TRP A 129 -4.49 5.65 10.36
C TRP A 129 -4.64 6.64 9.19
N THR A 130 -4.08 6.33 8.01
CA THR A 130 -4.25 7.16 6.81
C THR A 130 -5.70 7.22 6.36
N ALA A 131 -6.47 6.13 6.52
CA ALA A 131 -7.89 6.09 6.17
C ALA A 131 -8.70 7.09 7.03
N ILE A 132 -8.50 7.04 8.35
CA ILE A 132 -9.19 7.95 9.28
C ILE A 132 -8.74 9.40 9.05
N SER A 133 -7.46 9.62 8.79
CA SER A 133 -6.93 10.96 8.53
C SER A 133 -7.47 11.54 7.22
N SER A 134 -7.51 10.76 6.15
CA SER A 134 -8.07 11.16 4.86
C SER A 134 -9.57 11.45 4.95
N ALA A 135 -10.33 10.60 5.67
CA ALA A 135 -11.76 10.83 5.88
C ALA A 135 -12.03 12.16 6.62
N LYS A 136 -11.24 12.51 7.63
CA LYS A 136 -11.36 13.80 8.33
C LYS A 136 -11.03 15.01 7.44
N LEU A 137 -10.25 14.79 6.39
CA LEU A 137 -9.94 15.82 5.39
C LEU A 137 -10.92 15.82 4.20
N ASN A 138 -11.91 14.93 4.18
CA ASN A 138 -12.82 14.68 3.06
C ASN A 138 -12.08 14.29 1.76
N ILE A 139 -10.99 13.52 1.88
CA ILE A 139 -10.20 13.03 0.77
C ILE A 139 -10.43 11.51 0.67
N PRO A 140 -10.88 10.97 -0.48
CA PRO A 140 -11.03 9.53 -0.65
C PRO A 140 -9.65 8.85 -0.54
N ARG A 141 -9.61 7.79 0.29
CA ARG A 141 -8.42 6.95 0.44
C ARG A 141 -8.64 5.61 -0.23
N TYR A 142 -7.68 5.20 -1.04
CA TYR A 142 -7.59 3.86 -1.63
C TYR A 142 -6.49 3.07 -0.93
N LEU A 143 -6.78 1.83 -0.59
CA LEU A 143 -5.83 0.94 0.07
C LEU A 143 -5.00 0.19 -0.98
N CYS A 144 -3.67 0.24 -0.85
CA CYS A 144 -2.77 -0.65 -1.58
C CYS A 144 -2.27 -1.75 -0.62
N PRO A 145 -2.69 -3.01 -0.80
CA PRO A 145 -2.33 -4.07 0.14
C PRO A 145 -0.88 -4.56 0.00
N GLY A 146 -0.22 -4.26 -1.12
CA GLY A 146 1.12 -4.74 -1.43
C GLY A 146 1.20 -6.24 -1.79
N ILE A 147 0.05 -6.93 -1.86
CA ILE A 147 -0.10 -8.36 -2.15
C ILE A 147 -1.23 -8.57 -3.16
N SER A 148 -1.32 -9.77 -3.75
CA SER A 148 -2.37 -10.16 -4.70
C SER A 148 -3.74 -10.32 -4.03
N CYS A 149 -4.82 -10.39 -4.82
CA CYS A 149 -6.16 -10.65 -4.30
C CYS A 149 -6.25 -12.05 -3.67
N PHE A 150 -5.54 -13.05 -4.21
CA PHE A 150 -5.43 -14.37 -3.59
C PHE A 150 -4.85 -14.27 -2.18
N ALA A 151 -3.67 -13.66 -2.04
CA ALA A 151 -3.00 -13.53 -0.73
C ALA A 151 -3.84 -12.69 0.25
N LEU A 152 -4.46 -11.61 -0.22
CA LEU A 152 -5.36 -10.78 0.58
C LEU A 152 -6.56 -11.59 1.10
N SER A 153 -7.16 -12.44 0.26
CA SER A 153 -8.27 -13.32 0.66
C SER A 153 -7.84 -14.32 1.73
N VAL A 154 -6.66 -14.93 1.57
CA VAL A 154 -6.09 -15.86 2.56
C VAL A 154 -5.83 -15.15 3.89
N GLU A 155 -5.13 -14.02 3.86
CA GLU A 155 -4.82 -13.26 5.09
C GLU A 155 -6.09 -12.80 5.82
N ARG A 156 -7.09 -12.32 5.08
CA ARG A 156 -8.38 -11.91 5.66
C ARG A 156 -9.09 -13.09 6.31
N SER A 157 -9.15 -14.25 5.62
CA SER A 157 -9.78 -15.45 6.18
C SER A 157 -9.09 -15.90 7.46
N ILE A 158 -7.76 -15.92 7.51
CA ILE A 158 -6.99 -16.25 8.70
C ILE A 158 -7.26 -15.25 9.82
N LEU A 159 -7.28 -13.96 9.51
CA LEU A 159 -7.47 -12.90 10.50
C LEU A 159 -8.86 -12.94 11.13
N PHE A 160 -9.91 -13.19 10.34
CA PHE A 160 -11.29 -13.12 10.82
C PHE A 160 -11.86 -14.46 11.29
N ASN A 161 -11.51 -15.59 10.64
CA ASN A 161 -12.03 -16.92 10.95
C ASN A 161 -11.12 -17.72 11.89
N ARG A 162 -9.83 -17.39 11.98
CA ARG A 162 -8.84 -18.03 12.87
C ARG A 162 -8.77 -19.57 12.76
N PRO A 163 -8.76 -20.14 11.54
CA PRO A 163 -8.79 -21.60 11.38
C PRO A 163 -7.59 -22.29 12.00
N GLN A 164 -6.45 -21.61 12.13
CA GLN A 164 -5.22 -22.11 12.76
C GLN A 164 -5.39 -22.44 14.24
N GLN A 165 -6.42 -21.93 14.91
CA GLN A 165 -6.69 -22.25 16.32
C GLN A 165 -7.28 -23.65 16.52
N ASN A 166 -7.80 -24.27 15.46
CA ASN A 166 -8.46 -25.57 15.50
C ASN A 166 -7.52 -26.75 15.31
N VAL A 167 -6.22 -26.53 15.09
CA VAL A 167 -5.21 -27.59 14.93
C VAL A 167 -4.17 -27.52 16.04
N ALA A 168 -3.74 -28.69 16.52
CA ALA A 168 -2.83 -28.77 17.66
C ALA A 168 -1.37 -28.58 17.25
N SER A 169 -0.94 -29.21 16.15
CA SER A 169 0.45 -29.21 15.69
C SER A 169 0.76 -28.08 14.73
N GLU A 170 1.99 -27.63 14.71
CA GLU A 170 2.51 -26.65 13.72
C GLU A 170 2.51 -27.20 12.28
N SER A 171 2.55 -28.54 12.13
CA SER A 171 2.58 -29.23 10.85
C SER A 171 1.21 -29.76 10.39
N ASP A 172 0.18 -29.72 11.24
CA ASP A 172 -1.14 -30.19 10.85
C ASP A 172 -1.77 -29.22 9.83
N PRO A 173 -2.23 -29.74 8.67
CA PRO A 173 -2.88 -28.90 7.68
C PRO A 173 -4.29 -28.51 8.15
N PHE A 174 -4.67 -27.28 7.89
CA PHE A 174 -6.03 -26.78 8.08
C PHE A 174 -6.54 -26.08 6.81
N LEU A 175 -7.84 -26.21 6.59
CA LEU A 175 -8.53 -25.54 5.48
C LEU A 175 -8.67 -24.04 5.79
N ILE A 176 -8.36 -23.19 4.80
CA ILE A 176 -8.72 -21.78 4.85
C ILE A 176 -10.18 -21.64 4.42
N PRO A 177 -11.08 -21.23 5.34
CA PRO A 177 -12.51 -21.20 5.04
C PRO A 177 -12.89 -20.01 4.16
N GLY A 178 -13.97 -20.16 3.39
CA GLY A 178 -14.59 -19.08 2.63
C GLY A 178 -13.90 -18.70 1.32
N LEU A 179 -12.80 -19.35 0.94
CA LEU A 179 -12.12 -19.11 -0.33
C LEU A 179 -12.83 -19.81 -1.50
N PRO A 180 -12.66 -19.32 -2.73
CA PRO A 180 -13.16 -19.99 -3.93
C PRO A 180 -12.62 -21.41 -4.11
N ASP A 181 -11.37 -21.64 -3.74
CA ASP A 181 -10.68 -22.92 -3.82
C ASP A 181 -10.45 -23.52 -2.43
N GLN A 182 -10.27 -24.85 -2.38
CA GLN A 182 -9.91 -25.55 -1.15
C GLN A 182 -8.40 -25.41 -0.89
N ILE A 183 -8.01 -24.42 -0.11
CA ILE A 183 -6.62 -24.14 0.22
C ILE A 183 -6.32 -24.68 1.62
N TYR A 184 -5.33 -25.56 1.70
CA TYR A 184 -4.81 -26.11 2.95
C TYR A 184 -3.42 -25.56 3.21
N ILE A 185 -3.17 -25.09 4.42
CA ILE A 185 -1.86 -24.67 4.90
C ILE A 185 -1.62 -25.18 6.33
N THR A 186 -0.39 -25.09 6.79
CA THR A 186 0.01 -25.40 8.16
C THR A 186 0.32 -24.13 8.94
N LYS A 187 0.35 -24.20 10.28
CA LYS A 187 0.78 -23.05 11.10
C LYS A 187 2.20 -22.59 10.75
N SER A 188 3.09 -23.53 10.44
CA SER A 188 4.48 -23.21 10.04
C SER A 188 4.60 -22.42 8.75
N GLN A 189 3.58 -22.46 7.89
CA GLN A 189 3.51 -21.67 6.65
C GLN A 189 2.91 -20.28 6.83
N LEU A 190 2.29 -20.01 7.97
CA LEU A 190 1.77 -18.68 8.25
C LEU A 190 2.91 -17.68 8.37
N ALA A 191 2.71 -16.51 7.73
CA ALA A 191 3.55 -15.38 8.05
C ALA A 191 3.47 -15.15 9.58
N GLN A 192 4.61 -14.97 10.18
CA GLN A 192 4.70 -14.85 11.64
C GLN A 192 4.04 -13.56 12.16
N THR A 193 3.71 -12.60 11.27
CA THR A 193 2.85 -11.45 11.57
C THR A 193 1.38 -11.84 11.68
N THR A 194 1.01 -13.01 11.17
CA THR A 194 -0.34 -13.57 11.16
C THR A 194 -0.55 -14.61 12.27
N LEU A 195 0.54 -15.06 12.93
CA LEU A 195 0.44 -15.97 14.07
C LEU A 195 -0.12 -15.22 15.29
N PRO A 196 -1.18 -15.73 15.92
CA PRO A 196 -1.67 -15.18 17.15
C PRO A 196 -0.68 -15.56 18.26
N ASP A 197 0.13 -14.60 18.66
CA ASP A 197 0.94 -14.71 19.88
C ASP A 197 0.13 -14.33 21.13
N GLY A 198 -1.19 -14.26 21.02
CA GLY A 198 -2.08 -13.78 22.08
C GLY A 198 -1.92 -12.30 22.40
N ASN A 199 -1.19 -11.58 21.58
CA ASN A 199 -0.70 -10.24 21.85
C ASN A 199 -1.70 -9.17 21.35
N LEU A 200 -1.71 -8.03 22.03
CA LEU A 200 -2.43 -6.80 21.67
C LEU A 200 -2.25 -6.41 20.19
N SER A 201 -1.19 -6.91 19.54
CA SER A 201 -0.85 -6.66 18.14
C SER A 201 -1.88 -7.23 17.14
N GLU A 202 -2.38 -8.44 17.35
CA GLU A 202 -3.42 -9.05 16.48
C GLU A 202 -4.76 -8.33 16.65
N LEU A 203 -5.14 -8.08 17.90
CA LEU A 203 -6.36 -7.33 18.21
C LEU A 203 -6.29 -5.92 17.61
N TYR A 204 -5.14 -5.27 17.75
CA TYR A 204 -4.89 -3.94 17.14
C TYR A 204 -5.10 -4.00 15.63
N MET A 205 -4.46 -4.96 14.94
CA MET A 205 -4.60 -5.08 13.48
C MET A 205 -6.04 -5.34 13.07
N ARG A 206 -6.74 -6.28 13.70
CA ARG A 206 -8.15 -6.56 13.39
C ARG A 206 -9.04 -5.34 13.53
N VAL A 207 -8.97 -4.67 14.66
CA VAL A 207 -9.82 -3.50 14.93
C VAL A 207 -9.48 -2.36 13.99
N HIS A 208 -8.21 -2.05 13.80
CA HIS A 208 -7.80 -0.91 12.99
C HIS A 208 -7.99 -1.15 11.47
N VAL A 209 -7.82 -2.38 11.00
CA VAL A 209 -8.14 -2.75 9.62
C VAL A 209 -9.64 -2.60 9.38
N GLN A 210 -10.50 -3.14 10.25
CA GLN A 210 -11.95 -3.02 10.11
C GLN A 210 -12.42 -1.56 10.14
N GLU A 211 -11.91 -0.75 11.06
CA GLU A 211 -12.27 0.67 11.13
C GLU A 211 -11.78 1.45 9.89
N ALA A 212 -10.56 1.15 9.42
CA ALA A 212 -10.03 1.74 8.21
C ALA A 212 -10.81 1.34 6.95
N GLU A 213 -11.29 0.09 6.87
CA GLU A 213 -12.10 -0.39 5.75
C GLU A 213 -13.43 0.35 5.62
N LYS A 214 -14.08 0.71 6.73
CA LYS A 214 -15.36 1.44 6.70
C LYS A 214 -15.27 2.74 5.89
N VAL A 215 -14.14 3.45 6.01
CA VAL A 215 -13.91 4.76 5.40
C VAL A 215 -12.99 4.72 4.18
N THR A 216 -12.50 3.54 3.79
CA THR A 216 -11.72 3.33 2.57
C THR A 216 -12.65 3.34 1.36
N ALA A 217 -12.29 4.06 0.30
CA ALA A 217 -13.10 4.18 -0.92
C ALA A 217 -13.01 2.94 -1.81
N GLY A 218 -11.87 2.24 -1.80
CA GLY A 218 -11.61 1.05 -2.59
C GLY A 218 -10.17 0.56 -2.43
N TYR A 219 -9.80 -0.42 -3.22
CA TYR A 219 -8.48 -1.04 -3.21
C TYR A 219 -7.79 -0.86 -4.55
N VAL A 220 -6.50 -0.58 -4.55
CA VAL A 220 -5.65 -0.56 -5.75
C VAL A 220 -4.64 -1.69 -5.60
N VAL A 221 -4.77 -2.72 -6.43
CA VAL A 221 -4.01 -3.96 -6.31
C VAL A 221 -3.11 -4.16 -7.52
N ASN A 222 -1.85 -4.46 -7.26
CA ASN A 222 -0.88 -4.81 -8.31
C ASN A 222 -1.13 -6.24 -8.81
N THR A 223 -2.19 -6.39 -9.60
CA THR A 223 -2.59 -7.63 -10.26
C THR A 223 -3.31 -7.31 -11.56
N PHE A 224 -3.68 -8.33 -12.34
CA PHE A 224 -4.47 -8.17 -13.56
C PHE A 224 -5.54 -9.27 -13.64
N TYR A 225 -6.61 -8.97 -14.37
CA TYR A 225 -7.82 -9.78 -14.37
C TYR A 225 -7.59 -11.22 -14.81
N GLU A 226 -6.76 -11.44 -15.83
CA GLU A 226 -6.48 -12.76 -16.39
C GLU A 226 -5.69 -13.65 -15.43
N LEU A 227 -4.95 -13.08 -14.48
CA LEU A 227 -4.17 -13.81 -13.49
C LEU A 227 -5.04 -14.41 -12.39
N GLU A 228 -5.97 -13.60 -11.83
CA GLU A 228 -6.71 -14.01 -10.62
C GLU A 228 -8.16 -13.48 -10.60
N SER A 229 -8.87 -13.55 -11.74
CA SER A 229 -10.24 -13.02 -11.87
C SER A 229 -11.21 -13.53 -10.79
N THR A 230 -11.07 -14.80 -10.40
CA THR A 230 -11.90 -15.44 -9.36
C THR A 230 -11.65 -14.78 -8.01
N TYR A 231 -10.40 -14.49 -7.65
CA TYR A 231 -10.04 -13.85 -6.39
C TYR A 231 -10.30 -12.34 -6.39
N ILE A 232 -10.21 -11.67 -7.54
CA ILE A 232 -10.66 -10.27 -7.66
C ILE A 232 -12.15 -10.17 -7.31
N LYS A 233 -13.00 -10.99 -7.93
CA LYS A 233 -14.44 -11.03 -7.64
C LYS A 233 -14.75 -11.47 -6.21
N HIS A 234 -13.94 -12.38 -5.66
CA HIS A 234 -14.07 -12.80 -4.27
C HIS A 234 -13.79 -11.64 -3.32
N CYS A 235 -12.67 -10.94 -3.50
CA CYS A 235 -12.32 -9.75 -2.70
C CYS A 235 -13.40 -8.68 -2.77
N GLU A 236 -13.93 -8.37 -3.95
CA GLU A 236 -15.01 -7.38 -4.11
C GLU A 236 -16.25 -7.74 -3.29
N ARG A 237 -16.64 -9.01 -3.27
CA ARG A 237 -17.78 -9.49 -2.49
C ARG A 237 -17.51 -9.51 -0.99
N ASP A 238 -16.33 -10.01 -0.58
CA ASP A 238 -15.96 -10.17 0.82
C ASP A 238 -15.73 -8.81 1.51
N ILE A 239 -15.07 -7.89 0.80
CA ILE A 239 -14.76 -6.56 1.33
C ILE A 239 -15.93 -5.58 1.13
N GLY A 240 -16.76 -5.79 0.11
CA GLY A 240 -17.84 -4.86 -0.25
C GLY A 240 -17.34 -3.53 -0.82
N LYS A 241 -16.15 -3.51 -1.41
CA LYS A 241 -15.51 -2.33 -1.99
C LYS A 241 -14.95 -2.65 -3.38
N PRO A 242 -14.85 -1.65 -4.28
CA PRO A 242 -14.26 -1.85 -5.60
C PRO A 242 -12.78 -2.22 -5.50
N ILE A 243 -12.35 -3.15 -6.34
CA ILE A 243 -10.95 -3.57 -6.51
C ILE A 243 -10.46 -3.09 -7.87
N PHE A 244 -9.56 -2.11 -7.86
CA PHE A 244 -8.90 -1.61 -9.07
C PHE A 244 -7.60 -2.40 -9.29
N HIS A 245 -7.61 -3.31 -10.25
CA HIS A 245 -6.43 -4.09 -10.63
C HIS A 245 -5.62 -3.29 -11.66
N VAL A 246 -4.41 -2.88 -11.28
CA VAL A 246 -3.57 -1.94 -12.05
C VAL A 246 -2.22 -2.54 -12.45
N GLY A 247 -2.06 -3.85 -12.32
CA GLY A 247 -0.81 -4.55 -12.61
C GLY A 247 -0.75 -5.18 -13.99
N PRO A 248 0.40 -5.81 -14.29
CA PRO A 248 1.64 -5.77 -13.49
C PRO A 248 2.38 -4.42 -13.65
N VAL A 249 2.51 -3.68 -12.55
CA VAL A 249 3.06 -2.31 -12.59
C VAL A 249 4.53 -2.25 -13.02
N CYS A 250 5.28 -3.33 -12.83
CA CYS A 250 6.67 -3.43 -13.27
C CYS A 250 6.84 -3.37 -14.81
N LEU A 251 5.80 -3.63 -15.57
CA LEU A 251 5.82 -3.56 -17.04
C LEU A 251 5.40 -2.19 -17.58
N GLY A 252 4.64 -1.42 -16.80
CA GLY A 252 4.04 -0.16 -17.26
C GLY A 252 4.97 1.06 -17.30
N GLY A 253 6.16 0.95 -16.71
CA GLY A 253 7.01 2.10 -16.49
C GLY A 253 8.48 1.96 -16.89
N VAL A 254 8.89 0.81 -17.37
CA VAL A 254 10.32 0.51 -17.56
C VAL A 254 10.78 0.99 -18.92
N SER A 255 11.56 2.10 -18.95
CA SER A 255 12.53 2.26 -20.03
C SER A 255 13.62 1.17 -19.85
N LYS A 256 14.25 0.70 -20.92
CA LYS A 256 15.34 -0.30 -20.83
C LYS A 256 16.47 0.13 -19.87
N GLU A 257 16.60 1.43 -19.64
CA GLU A 257 17.59 2.05 -18.74
C GLU A 257 17.15 1.99 -17.26
N ASP A 258 15.85 2.09 -16.97
CA ASP A 258 15.32 1.95 -15.60
C ASP A 258 15.44 0.50 -15.09
N ALA A 259 15.29 -0.51 -15.97
CA ALA A 259 15.43 -1.91 -15.61
C ALA A 259 16.85 -2.27 -15.17
N ALA A 260 17.84 -1.62 -15.74
CA ALA A 260 19.26 -1.85 -15.39
C ALA A 260 19.66 -1.19 -14.07
N GLY A 261 19.02 -0.07 -13.68
CA GLY A 261 19.40 0.72 -12.50
C GLY A 261 18.71 0.31 -11.19
N THR A 262 17.48 -0.21 -11.27
CA THR A 262 16.66 -0.47 -10.07
C THR A 262 17.16 -1.67 -9.24
N TRP A 263 17.91 -2.60 -9.83
CA TRP A 263 18.36 -3.82 -9.16
C TRP A 263 19.78 -3.73 -8.58
N GLN A 264 20.57 -2.73 -8.95
CA GLN A 264 21.97 -2.59 -8.46
C GLN A 264 22.08 -2.04 -7.03
N GLY A 265 21.03 -1.43 -6.47
CA GLY A 265 21.05 -0.83 -5.13
C GLY A 265 20.57 -1.72 -3.98
N ILE A 266 20.08 -2.93 -4.25
CA ILE A 266 19.43 -3.80 -3.24
C ILE A 266 20.42 -4.82 -2.62
N GLY A 267 21.65 -4.90 -3.10
CA GLY A 267 22.62 -5.97 -2.79
C GLY A 267 23.92 -5.54 -2.09
N SER A 268 23.99 -4.41 -1.39
CA SER A 268 25.17 -4.03 -0.59
C SER A 268 24.79 -3.59 0.81
#